data_86624aca8a8756b566e068cfe72d9088
#
_entry.id   86624aca8a8756b566e068cfe72d9088
#
_cell.length_a   1.000
_cell.length_b   1.000
_cell.length_c   1.000
_cell.angle_alpha   90.00
_cell.angle_beta   90.00
_cell.angle_gamma   90.00
#
_symmetry.space_group_name_H-M   'P 1'
#
loop_
_entity.id
_entity.type
_entity.pdbx_description
1 polymer ?
#
loop_
_entity_poly.entity_id
_entity_poly.type
_entity_poly.pdbx_seq_one_letter_code
_entity_poly.pdbx_strand_id
1 'polypeptide(L)'
;MSDRLTLLRPDDWHIHLRDGAVLTNTVADVARTFGRAIIMPNLVPPVRNAAEADGYRQRILAARPAGSRFEPLMVLYLTDRTQPEEIREAKASGFVYAAKLYPAGATTNSDSGVTSIDKILPAIEAMAEVGMPLLIHGEVTRGDVDVFDREKIFIDEHMRRVVERFPTLKVVFEHITTADAVQFVNEASANVGATITAHHLLYNRNHMLVGGIRPHFYCLPILKRNTHQEALLDAATSGSAKFFLGTDSAPHAQHAKEAACGCAGCYTAYAAIEMYAEAFEQRNALDKLEAFASLNGPRFYGLPANTDRITLVREEWTAPTSLPFGELTVIPLRAGEKLRWRLLEEHA
;
A
#
# COMPACT_ATOMS: atom_id res chain seq x y z
N MET A 1 -28.64 -10.95 4.52
CA MET A 1 -27.51 -10.03 4.32
C MET A 1 -27.86 -9.14 3.15
N SER A 2 -27.48 -7.90 3.14
CA SER A 2 -27.78 -7.00 2.02
C SER A 2 -26.95 -7.43 0.81
N ASP A 3 -27.58 -7.50 -0.38
CA ASP A 3 -26.89 -7.79 -1.64
C ASP A 3 -26.22 -6.53 -2.22
N ARG A 4 -26.27 -5.43 -1.49
CA ARG A 4 -25.66 -4.14 -1.82
C ARG A 4 -24.92 -3.55 -0.64
N LEU A 5 -23.74 -3.00 -0.88
CA LEU A 5 -22.90 -2.28 0.08
C LEU A 5 -22.51 -0.94 -0.52
N THR A 6 -23.04 0.14 0.04
CA THR A 6 -22.70 1.51 -0.39
C THR A 6 -21.83 2.15 0.68
N LEU A 7 -20.66 2.69 0.29
CA LEU A 7 -19.71 3.36 1.17
C LEU A 7 -19.21 4.64 0.51
N LEU A 8 -18.66 5.55 1.31
CA LEU A 8 -17.92 6.71 0.79
C LEU A 8 -16.78 6.21 -0.10
N ARG A 9 -16.50 6.94 -1.20
CA ARG A 9 -15.40 6.56 -2.09
C ARG A 9 -14.11 6.40 -1.28
N PRO A 10 -13.44 5.23 -1.33
CA PRO A 10 -12.22 4.99 -0.57
C PRO A 10 -11.02 5.76 -1.11
N ASP A 11 -9.96 5.81 -0.30
CA ASP A 11 -8.62 6.21 -0.70
C ASP A 11 -7.66 5.03 -0.55
N ASP A 12 -6.66 4.96 -1.43
CA ASP A 12 -5.60 3.96 -1.34
C ASP A 12 -4.34 4.56 -0.70
N TRP A 13 -4.00 4.11 0.50
CA TRP A 13 -2.89 4.69 1.25
C TRP A 13 -1.54 4.04 0.94
N HIS A 14 -1.47 3.19 -0.09
CA HIS A 14 -0.23 2.60 -0.60
C HIS A 14 -0.39 1.95 -1.96
N ILE A 15 0.14 2.56 -3.02
CA ILE A 15 0.06 1.99 -4.36
C ILE A 15 1.31 2.27 -5.21
N HIS A 16 1.68 1.32 -6.09
CA HIS A 16 2.71 1.46 -7.10
C HIS A 16 2.09 1.60 -8.49
N LEU A 17 2.13 2.79 -9.08
CA LEU A 17 1.62 3.03 -10.43
C LEU A 17 2.65 2.71 -11.52
N ARG A 18 3.93 2.58 -11.16
CA ARG A 18 5.07 2.54 -12.07
C ARG A 18 5.15 3.84 -12.87
N ASP A 19 5.76 3.85 -14.07
CA ASP A 19 5.92 5.06 -14.90
C ASP A 19 5.89 4.73 -16.39
N GLY A 20 5.83 5.74 -17.25
CA GLY A 20 5.84 5.61 -18.69
C GLY A 20 4.53 5.06 -19.26
N ALA A 21 4.62 4.21 -20.28
CA ALA A 21 3.45 3.72 -21.03
C ALA A 21 2.42 2.96 -20.19
N VAL A 22 2.84 2.37 -19.07
CA VAL A 22 1.94 1.59 -18.19
C VAL A 22 1.01 2.45 -17.35
N LEU A 23 1.30 3.75 -17.19
CA LEU A 23 0.49 4.67 -16.40
C LEU A 23 -0.97 4.72 -16.86
N THR A 24 -1.22 4.67 -18.17
CA THR A 24 -2.59 4.69 -18.70
C THR A 24 -3.44 3.55 -18.15
N ASN A 25 -2.86 2.37 -17.96
CA ASN A 25 -3.56 1.21 -17.42
C ASN A 25 -3.68 1.31 -15.89
N THR A 26 -2.56 1.52 -15.19
CA THR A 26 -2.55 1.51 -13.73
C THR A 26 -3.34 2.67 -13.11
N VAL A 27 -3.31 3.85 -13.73
CA VAL A 27 -4.11 5.00 -13.28
C VAL A 27 -5.60 4.79 -13.55
N ALA A 28 -5.97 4.17 -14.68
CA ALA A 28 -7.37 3.83 -14.95
C ALA A 28 -7.94 2.87 -13.91
N ASP A 29 -7.19 1.81 -13.57
CA ASP A 29 -7.63 0.82 -12.59
C ASP A 29 -7.79 1.43 -11.18
N VAL A 30 -6.86 2.26 -10.74
CA VAL A 30 -6.97 2.89 -9.42
C VAL A 30 -8.08 3.95 -9.39
N ALA A 31 -8.21 4.76 -10.44
CA ALA A 31 -9.19 5.83 -10.53
C ALA A 31 -10.64 5.32 -10.62
N ARG A 32 -10.86 4.07 -11.03
CA ARG A 32 -12.16 3.40 -11.03
C ARG A 32 -12.75 3.35 -9.62
N THR A 33 -11.92 3.12 -8.63
CA THR A 33 -12.33 2.84 -7.26
C THR A 33 -12.04 3.99 -6.30
N PHE A 34 -10.81 4.54 -6.37
CA PHE A 34 -10.27 5.42 -5.34
C PHE A 34 -10.36 6.90 -5.73
N GLY A 35 -10.68 7.75 -4.75
CA GLY A 35 -10.65 9.21 -4.92
C GLY A 35 -9.22 9.74 -4.92
N ARG A 36 -8.38 9.21 -4.05
CA ARG A 36 -6.97 9.57 -3.88
C ARG A 36 -6.12 8.34 -3.65
N ALA A 37 -4.82 8.46 -3.92
CA ALA A 37 -3.88 7.43 -3.50
C ALA A 37 -2.51 8.02 -3.11
N ILE A 38 -1.87 7.42 -2.10
CA ILE A 38 -0.46 7.64 -1.74
C ILE A 38 0.40 6.88 -2.75
N ILE A 39 1.14 7.64 -3.56
CA ILE A 39 1.91 7.10 -4.68
C ILE A 39 3.33 6.75 -4.25
N MET A 40 3.67 5.48 -4.31
CA MET A 40 5.00 5.00 -3.94
C MET A 40 6.10 5.52 -4.88
N PRO A 41 7.24 6.01 -4.30
CA PRO A 41 8.25 6.76 -5.03
C PRO A 41 9.37 5.90 -5.62
N ASN A 42 9.34 4.56 -5.49
CA ASN A 42 10.42 3.65 -5.86
C ASN A 42 10.48 3.35 -7.37
N LEU A 43 10.58 4.39 -8.16
CA LEU A 43 10.89 4.34 -9.59
C LEU A 43 12.39 4.10 -9.83
N VAL A 44 12.81 4.06 -11.08
CA VAL A 44 14.21 4.06 -11.50
C VAL A 44 14.42 5.21 -12.51
N PRO A 45 15.05 6.32 -12.08
CA PRO A 45 15.50 6.66 -10.73
C PRO A 45 14.34 6.94 -9.75
N PRO A 46 14.56 6.83 -8.41
CA PRO A 46 13.52 7.09 -7.42
C PRO A 46 13.18 8.59 -7.30
N VAL A 47 12.00 8.90 -6.80
CA VAL A 47 11.51 10.28 -6.55
C VAL A 47 12.04 10.78 -5.21
N ARG A 48 13.01 11.68 -5.19
CA ARG A 48 13.76 12.08 -3.98
C ARG A 48 13.46 13.49 -3.49
N ASN A 49 12.92 14.35 -4.35
CA ASN A 49 12.67 15.75 -4.05
C ASN A 49 11.36 16.24 -4.67
N ALA A 50 10.95 17.48 -4.31
CA ALA A 50 9.69 18.06 -4.75
C ALA A 50 9.59 18.20 -6.29
N ALA A 51 10.68 18.54 -6.97
CA ALA A 51 10.68 18.70 -8.44
C ALA A 51 10.47 17.36 -9.15
N GLU A 52 11.16 16.30 -8.70
CA GLU A 52 10.97 14.94 -9.21
C GLU A 52 9.54 14.45 -8.94
N ALA A 53 8.99 14.77 -7.75
CA ALA A 53 7.62 14.44 -7.38
C ALA A 53 6.58 15.17 -8.25
N ASP A 54 6.79 16.44 -8.56
CA ASP A 54 5.90 17.19 -9.47
C ASP A 54 5.95 16.61 -10.89
N GLY A 55 7.12 16.34 -11.41
CA GLY A 55 7.28 15.71 -12.72
C GLY A 55 6.52 14.37 -12.82
N TYR A 56 6.60 13.53 -11.79
CA TYR A 56 5.86 12.27 -11.75
C TYR A 56 4.35 12.52 -11.59
N ARG A 57 3.96 13.45 -10.73
CA ARG A 57 2.56 13.86 -10.55
C ARG A 57 1.92 14.31 -11.87
N GLN A 58 2.60 15.13 -12.66
CA GLN A 58 2.09 15.61 -13.96
C GLN A 58 1.86 14.43 -14.93
N ARG A 59 2.75 13.44 -14.97
CA ARG A 59 2.58 12.25 -15.82
C ARG A 59 1.36 11.41 -15.38
N ILE A 60 1.15 11.23 -14.08
CA ILE A 60 -0.03 10.55 -13.54
C ILE A 60 -1.30 11.30 -13.90
N LEU A 61 -1.31 12.62 -13.72
CA LEU A 61 -2.48 13.45 -14.04
C LEU A 61 -2.82 13.42 -15.52
N ALA A 62 -1.82 13.39 -16.41
CA ALA A 62 -2.01 13.25 -17.84
C ALA A 62 -2.57 11.87 -18.25
N ALA A 63 -2.30 10.83 -17.46
CA ALA A 63 -2.78 9.47 -17.70
C ALA A 63 -4.18 9.18 -17.12
N ARG A 64 -4.81 10.14 -16.41
CA ARG A 64 -6.14 9.97 -15.85
C ARG A 64 -7.20 9.77 -16.94
N PRO A 65 -8.17 8.88 -16.74
CA PRO A 65 -9.35 8.80 -17.59
C PRO A 65 -10.08 10.16 -17.67
N ALA A 66 -10.67 10.46 -18.82
CA ALA A 66 -11.47 11.67 -19.01
C ALA A 66 -12.59 11.74 -17.94
N GLY A 67 -12.75 12.90 -17.32
CA GLY A 67 -13.75 13.13 -16.25
C GLY A 67 -13.35 12.59 -14.86
N SER A 68 -12.26 11.83 -14.75
CA SER A 68 -11.78 11.33 -13.44
C SER A 68 -11.30 12.47 -12.55
N ARG A 69 -11.70 12.41 -11.26
CA ARG A 69 -11.24 13.31 -10.18
C ARG A 69 -10.14 12.71 -9.32
N PHE A 70 -9.61 11.55 -9.70
CA PHE A 70 -8.52 10.89 -8.96
C PHE A 70 -7.36 11.85 -8.70
N GLU A 71 -6.89 11.90 -7.46
CA GLU A 71 -5.79 12.77 -7.04
C GLU A 71 -4.61 11.95 -6.51
N PRO A 72 -3.42 12.05 -7.13
CA PRO A 72 -2.20 11.42 -6.62
C PRO A 72 -1.61 12.25 -5.47
N LEU A 73 -1.44 11.63 -4.31
CA LEU A 73 -0.75 12.17 -3.15
C LEU A 73 0.71 11.71 -3.21
N MET A 74 1.62 12.64 -3.50
CA MET A 74 3.01 12.29 -3.80
C MET A 74 3.82 12.00 -2.54
N VAL A 75 4.85 11.17 -2.68
CA VAL A 75 5.73 10.70 -1.62
C VAL A 75 7.18 10.85 -2.05
N LEU A 76 8.08 11.21 -1.13
CA LEU A 76 9.52 11.18 -1.38
C LEU A 76 10.13 9.83 -1.00
N TYR A 77 11.13 9.43 -1.74
CA TYR A 77 11.98 8.29 -1.45
C TYR A 77 13.14 8.72 -0.55
N LEU A 78 13.21 8.21 0.68
CA LEU A 78 14.32 8.48 1.59
C LEU A 78 15.55 7.67 1.20
N THR A 79 16.70 8.34 1.17
CA THR A 79 18.02 7.74 0.96
C THR A 79 18.94 8.13 2.14
N ASP A 80 20.08 7.47 2.26
CA ASP A 80 21.12 7.87 3.24
C ASP A 80 21.58 9.35 3.14
N ARG A 81 21.23 10.02 2.04
CA ARG A 81 21.66 11.39 1.73
C ARG A 81 20.54 12.42 1.83
N THR A 82 19.32 12.00 2.14
CA THR A 82 18.18 12.93 2.25
C THR A 82 18.45 13.99 3.31
N GLN A 83 18.33 15.25 2.93
CA GLN A 83 18.57 16.39 3.79
C GLN A 83 17.28 16.94 4.41
N PRO A 84 17.34 17.53 5.61
CA PRO A 84 16.19 18.18 6.25
C PRO A 84 15.48 19.23 5.37
N GLU A 85 16.26 19.98 4.60
CA GLU A 85 15.76 21.02 3.70
C GLU A 85 14.86 20.45 2.61
N GLU A 86 15.23 19.29 2.03
CA GLU A 86 14.40 18.59 1.01
C GLU A 86 13.03 18.21 1.57
N ILE A 87 12.97 17.82 2.86
CA ILE A 87 11.72 17.53 3.57
C ILE A 87 10.87 18.78 3.75
N ARG A 88 11.47 19.90 4.17
CA ARG A 88 10.76 21.17 4.35
C ARG A 88 10.23 21.72 3.03
N GLU A 89 11.04 21.69 1.98
CA GLU A 89 10.65 22.09 0.62
C GLU A 89 9.52 21.22 0.09
N ALA A 90 9.63 19.89 0.27
CA ALA A 90 8.59 18.97 -0.14
C ALA A 90 7.26 19.23 0.57
N LYS A 91 7.29 19.47 1.88
CA LYS A 91 6.09 19.84 2.63
C LYS A 91 5.48 21.17 2.16
N ALA A 92 6.31 22.16 1.87
CA ALA A 92 5.87 23.46 1.38
C ALA A 92 5.25 23.40 -0.02
N SER A 93 5.55 22.39 -0.82
CA SER A 93 4.99 22.17 -2.17
C SER A 93 3.46 21.98 -2.17
N GLY A 94 2.90 21.48 -1.07
CA GLY A 94 1.47 21.23 -0.90
C GLY A 94 0.94 19.96 -1.58
N PHE A 95 1.73 19.27 -2.40
CA PHE A 95 1.35 18.02 -3.07
C PHE A 95 2.17 16.79 -2.64
N VAL A 96 3.23 16.98 -1.85
CA VAL A 96 3.97 15.90 -1.19
C VAL A 96 3.41 15.70 0.22
N TYR A 97 2.89 14.51 0.48
CA TYR A 97 2.16 14.22 1.71
C TYR A 97 2.97 13.42 2.73
N ALA A 98 3.99 12.69 2.29
CA ALA A 98 4.79 11.82 3.15
C ALA A 98 6.18 11.58 2.56
N ALA A 99 7.06 10.93 3.35
CA ALA A 99 8.29 10.36 2.84
C ALA A 99 8.38 8.88 3.23
N LYS A 100 8.90 8.05 2.32
CA LYS A 100 8.96 6.60 2.41
C LYS A 100 10.36 6.10 2.72
N LEU A 101 10.46 5.31 3.77
CA LEU A 101 11.65 4.56 4.15
C LEU A 101 11.56 3.15 3.58
N TYR A 102 12.49 2.82 2.70
CA TYR A 102 12.83 1.46 2.30
C TYR A 102 14.17 1.10 2.90
N PRO A 103 14.31 0.04 3.70
CA PRO A 103 15.62 -0.54 3.97
C PRO A 103 16.26 -0.99 2.65
N ALA A 104 17.54 -0.70 2.47
CA ALA A 104 18.26 -1.04 1.24
C ALA A 104 18.16 -2.54 0.92
N GLY A 105 17.69 -2.87 -0.28
CA GLY A 105 17.51 -4.25 -0.73
C GLY A 105 16.28 -4.99 -0.17
N ALA A 106 15.34 -4.29 0.51
CA ALA A 106 14.16 -4.94 1.10
C ALA A 106 13.13 -5.42 0.06
N THR A 107 12.98 -4.67 -1.03
CA THR A 107 11.97 -4.96 -2.07
C THR A 107 12.43 -4.42 -3.43
N THR A 108 11.58 -4.51 -4.44
CA THR A 108 11.85 -4.02 -5.80
C THR A 108 12.24 -2.53 -5.79
N ASN A 109 13.33 -2.18 -6.51
CA ASN A 109 13.87 -0.82 -6.62
C ASN A 109 14.21 -0.17 -5.27
N SER A 110 14.66 -0.97 -4.29
CA SER A 110 15.05 -0.45 -2.97
C SER A 110 16.58 -0.43 -2.74
N ASP A 111 17.40 -0.68 -3.77
CA ASP A 111 18.86 -0.68 -3.65
C ASP A 111 19.42 0.67 -3.19
N SER A 112 18.77 1.78 -3.60
CA SER A 112 19.12 3.14 -3.15
C SER A 112 18.51 3.52 -1.80
N GLY A 113 17.86 2.59 -1.11
CA GLY A 113 17.19 2.80 0.15
C GLY A 113 18.14 3.11 1.31
N VAL A 114 17.56 3.18 2.49
CA VAL A 114 18.27 3.53 3.71
C VAL A 114 19.08 2.34 4.22
N THR A 115 20.38 2.51 4.36
CA THR A 115 21.27 1.47 4.88
C THR A 115 21.35 1.47 6.41
N SER A 116 21.05 2.63 7.05
CA SER A 116 20.96 2.78 8.50
C SER A 116 20.02 3.93 8.84
N ILE A 117 19.11 3.70 9.76
CA ILE A 117 18.19 4.75 10.26
C ILE A 117 18.95 5.91 10.89
N ASP A 118 20.12 5.67 11.49
CA ASP A 118 20.94 6.71 12.09
C ASP A 118 21.39 7.79 11.09
N LYS A 119 21.55 7.43 9.82
CA LYS A 119 21.95 8.39 8.77
C LYS A 119 20.84 9.38 8.41
N ILE A 120 19.59 8.99 8.60
CA ILE A 120 18.42 9.80 8.23
C ILE A 120 17.72 10.43 9.44
N LEU A 121 18.27 10.30 10.66
CA LEU A 121 17.67 10.91 11.84
C LEU A 121 17.40 12.42 11.69
N PRO A 122 18.31 13.23 11.09
CA PRO A 122 18.02 14.65 10.84
C PRO A 122 16.83 14.88 9.91
N ALA A 123 16.65 14.05 8.88
CA ALA A 123 15.50 14.13 7.99
C ALA A 123 14.20 13.71 8.70
N ILE A 124 14.24 12.68 9.54
CA ILE A 124 13.09 12.26 10.37
C ILE A 124 12.71 13.34 11.37
N GLU A 125 13.68 14.04 11.99
CA GLU A 125 13.43 15.17 12.87
C GLU A 125 12.72 16.31 12.13
N ALA A 126 13.19 16.68 10.94
CA ALA A 126 12.51 17.64 10.09
C ALA A 126 11.08 17.21 9.72
N MET A 127 10.85 15.92 9.45
CA MET A 127 9.49 15.39 9.21
C MET A 127 8.59 15.59 10.42
N ALA A 128 9.10 15.34 11.64
CA ALA A 128 8.34 15.56 12.87
C ALA A 128 8.01 17.05 13.07
N GLU A 129 8.98 17.95 12.80
CA GLU A 129 8.80 19.40 12.88
C GLU A 129 7.71 19.94 11.94
N VAL A 130 7.72 19.50 10.67
CA VAL A 130 6.78 20.00 9.66
C VAL A 130 5.47 19.19 9.60
N GLY A 131 5.31 18.16 10.42
CA GLY A 131 4.15 17.28 10.43
C GLY A 131 4.01 16.46 9.13
N MET A 132 5.13 15.99 8.57
CA MET A 132 5.14 15.07 7.43
C MET A 132 5.19 13.61 7.92
N PRO A 133 4.22 12.75 7.60
CA PRO A 133 4.24 11.35 8.00
C PRO A 133 5.43 10.57 7.41
N LEU A 134 5.99 9.68 8.21
CA LEU A 134 6.98 8.68 7.79
C LEU A 134 6.28 7.36 7.46
N LEU A 135 6.43 6.89 6.22
CA LEU A 135 5.92 5.61 5.76
C LEU A 135 7.05 4.59 5.76
N ILE A 136 6.85 3.42 6.35
CA ILE A 136 7.93 2.45 6.57
C ILE A 136 7.60 1.10 5.97
N HIS A 137 8.47 0.63 5.05
CA HIS A 137 8.59 -0.80 4.74
C HIS A 137 9.44 -1.45 5.85
N GLY A 138 8.79 -2.17 6.73
CA GLY A 138 9.41 -2.61 7.98
C GLY A 138 9.99 -4.01 7.92
N GLU A 139 11.04 -4.23 7.14
CA GLU A 139 11.78 -5.50 7.11
C GLU A 139 13.27 -5.27 7.23
N VAL A 140 13.97 -6.10 8.03
CA VAL A 140 15.44 -6.16 7.99
C VAL A 140 15.89 -6.94 6.76
N THR A 141 17.09 -6.61 6.23
CA THR A 141 17.58 -7.17 4.95
C THR A 141 18.81 -8.06 5.14
N ARG A 142 19.19 -8.35 6.38
CA ARG A 142 20.33 -9.22 6.68
C ARG A 142 20.10 -10.65 6.24
N GLY A 143 21.12 -11.28 5.64
CA GLY A 143 21.04 -12.63 5.11
C GLY A 143 20.95 -13.75 6.17
N ASP A 144 21.21 -13.43 7.43
CA ASP A 144 21.10 -14.33 8.58
C ASP A 144 19.69 -14.40 9.19
N VAL A 145 18.77 -13.53 8.72
CA VAL A 145 17.37 -13.47 9.19
C VAL A 145 16.45 -14.17 8.18
N ASP A 146 15.66 -15.13 8.67
CA ASP A 146 14.62 -15.78 7.89
C ASP A 146 13.64 -14.75 7.32
N VAL A 147 13.28 -14.91 6.04
CA VAL A 147 12.39 -13.98 5.34
C VAL A 147 11.03 -13.83 6.03
N PHE A 148 10.56 -14.84 6.75
CA PHE A 148 9.31 -14.81 7.50
C PHE A 148 9.40 -14.04 8.84
N ASP A 149 10.61 -13.79 9.36
CA ASP A 149 10.84 -13.13 10.65
C ASP A 149 11.31 -11.67 10.51
N ARG A 150 11.61 -11.22 9.29
CA ARG A 150 12.18 -9.89 8.98
C ARG A 150 11.39 -8.75 9.58
N GLU A 151 10.05 -8.79 9.51
CA GLU A 151 9.18 -7.75 10.03
C GLU A 151 9.25 -7.67 11.57
N LYS A 152 9.18 -8.80 12.25
CA LYS A 152 9.31 -8.86 13.71
C LYS A 152 10.65 -8.30 14.19
N ILE A 153 11.75 -8.71 13.56
CA ILE A 153 13.08 -8.21 13.90
C ILE A 153 13.18 -6.69 13.66
N PHE A 154 12.59 -6.18 12.58
CA PHE A 154 12.54 -4.74 12.31
C PHE A 154 11.80 -3.96 13.40
N ILE A 155 10.69 -4.50 13.91
CA ILE A 155 9.96 -3.89 15.02
C ILE A 155 10.87 -3.75 16.24
N ASP A 156 11.55 -4.83 16.61
CA ASP A 156 12.36 -4.89 17.83
C ASP A 156 13.62 -4.02 17.74
N GLU A 157 14.30 -4.00 16.58
CA GLU A 157 15.55 -3.26 16.40
C GLU A 157 15.38 -1.79 16.02
N HIS A 158 14.32 -1.44 15.28
CA HIS A 158 14.20 -0.14 14.62
C HIS A 158 12.91 0.61 14.93
N MET A 159 11.75 -0.03 14.78
CA MET A 159 10.48 0.68 14.84
C MET A 159 10.23 1.28 16.23
N ARG A 160 10.46 0.51 17.30
CA ARG A 160 10.30 0.98 18.69
C ARG A 160 11.17 2.19 18.95
N ARG A 161 12.43 2.16 18.52
CA ARG A 161 13.38 3.26 18.67
C ARG A 161 12.92 4.54 17.94
N VAL A 162 12.38 4.42 16.74
CA VAL A 162 11.90 5.57 15.97
C VAL A 162 10.72 6.23 16.66
N VAL A 163 9.70 5.46 17.06
CA VAL A 163 8.50 6.04 17.68
C VAL A 163 8.76 6.60 19.09
N GLU A 164 9.69 6.01 19.85
CA GLU A 164 10.11 6.51 21.15
C GLU A 164 10.91 7.81 21.03
N ARG A 165 11.79 7.90 20.03
CA ARG A 165 12.63 9.10 19.81
C ARG A 165 11.82 10.28 19.26
N PHE A 166 10.81 10.02 18.44
CA PHE A 166 10.01 11.06 17.77
C PHE A 166 8.52 10.88 18.08
N PRO A 167 8.07 11.13 19.32
CA PRO A 167 6.70 10.83 19.75
C PRO A 167 5.62 11.67 19.06
N THR A 168 5.98 12.80 18.44
CA THR A 168 5.06 13.65 17.68
C THR A 168 4.97 13.27 16.20
N LEU A 169 5.90 12.46 15.70
CA LEU A 169 5.93 12.01 14.31
C LEU A 169 4.77 11.06 14.03
N LYS A 170 4.04 11.32 12.97
CA LYS A 170 3.10 10.32 12.44
C LYS A 170 3.87 9.25 11.67
N VAL A 171 3.67 7.99 12.02
CA VAL A 171 4.31 6.84 11.38
C VAL A 171 3.26 5.90 10.84
N VAL A 172 3.36 5.54 9.57
CA VAL A 172 2.56 4.46 8.98
C VAL A 172 3.46 3.24 8.81
N PHE A 173 3.14 2.19 9.54
CA PHE A 173 3.71 0.87 9.33
C PHE A 173 2.98 0.23 8.15
N GLU A 174 3.60 0.21 6.99
CA GLU A 174 2.91 -0.13 5.77
C GLU A 174 2.84 -1.64 5.54
N HIS A 175 1.73 -2.09 4.91
CA HIS A 175 1.48 -3.47 4.48
C HIS A 175 1.93 -4.51 5.51
N ILE A 176 1.54 -4.31 6.78
CA ILE A 176 1.93 -5.22 7.87
C ILE A 176 1.47 -6.64 7.61
N THR A 177 2.27 -7.61 8.05
CA THR A 177 2.06 -9.03 7.71
C THR A 177 2.05 -9.98 8.90
N THR A 178 2.34 -9.50 10.12
CA THR A 178 2.48 -10.35 11.30
C THR A 178 1.55 -9.96 12.45
N ALA A 179 1.27 -10.91 13.33
CA ALA A 179 0.60 -10.64 14.60
C ALA A 179 1.44 -9.71 15.49
N ASP A 180 2.78 -9.79 15.39
CA ASP A 180 3.71 -8.90 16.11
C ASP A 180 3.52 -7.44 15.68
N ALA A 181 3.33 -7.19 14.38
CA ALA A 181 3.05 -5.85 13.88
C ALA A 181 1.68 -5.33 14.33
N VAL A 182 0.64 -6.18 14.31
CA VAL A 182 -0.68 -5.84 14.86
C VAL A 182 -0.58 -5.46 16.34
N GLN A 183 0.11 -6.25 17.13
CA GLN A 183 0.31 -5.97 18.55
C GLN A 183 1.06 -4.65 18.74
N PHE A 184 2.17 -4.45 18.04
CA PHE A 184 2.95 -3.21 18.10
C PHE A 184 2.11 -1.97 17.81
N VAL A 185 1.33 -2.00 16.71
CA VAL A 185 0.45 -0.86 16.33
C VAL A 185 -0.62 -0.61 17.39
N ASN A 186 -1.23 -1.66 17.95
CA ASN A 186 -2.23 -1.51 19.00
C ASN A 186 -1.65 -0.87 20.26
N GLU A 187 -0.44 -1.25 20.68
CA GLU A 187 0.25 -0.73 21.87
C GLU A 187 0.83 0.68 21.66
N ALA A 188 1.17 1.05 20.44
CA ALA A 188 1.76 2.35 20.11
C ALA A 188 0.78 3.52 20.34
N SER A 189 1.28 4.76 20.29
CA SER A 189 0.47 5.97 20.38
C SER A 189 -0.49 6.13 19.20
N ALA A 190 -1.40 7.11 19.27
CA ALA A 190 -2.31 7.46 18.17
C ALA A 190 -1.59 7.98 16.90
N ASN A 191 -0.31 8.34 17.03
CA ASN A 191 0.53 8.76 15.90
C ASN A 191 1.09 7.59 15.08
N VAL A 192 0.81 6.34 15.46
CA VAL A 192 1.19 5.15 14.70
C VAL A 192 -0.06 4.49 14.14
N GLY A 193 -0.09 4.37 12.82
CA GLY A 193 -1.11 3.62 12.07
C GLY A 193 -0.46 2.57 11.18
N ALA A 194 -1.27 1.73 10.56
CA ALA A 194 -0.78 0.71 9.63
C ALA A 194 -1.72 0.50 8.45
N THR A 195 -1.14 0.23 7.28
CA THR A 195 -1.89 -0.27 6.13
C THR A 195 -1.91 -1.79 6.12
N ILE A 196 -3.02 -2.37 5.68
CA ILE A 196 -3.18 -3.81 5.48
C ILE A 196 -3.70 -4.05 4.07
N THR A 197 -3.05 -4.93 3.33
CA THR A 197 -3.38 -5.23 1.93
C THR A 197 -4.44 -6.33 1.81
N ALA A 198 -5.21 -6.33 0.73
CA ALA A 198 -6.19 -7.38 0.46
C ALA A 198 -5.55 -8.77 0.32
N HIS A 199 -4.36 -8.85 -0.29
CA HIS A 199 -3.70 -10.14 -0.48
C HIS A 199 -3.17 -10.73 0.83
N HIS A 200 -2.72 -9.92 1.81
CA HIS A 200 -2.35 -10.42 3.14
C HIS A 200 -3.57 -10.81 4.00
N LEU A 201 -4.74 -10.23 3.74
CA LEU A 201 -5.99 -10.66 4.38
C LEU A 201 -6.51 -11.99 3.80
N LEU A 202 -6.49 -12.14 2.48
CA LEU A 202 -7.11 -13.28 1.79
C LEU A 202 -6.22 -14.51 1.71
N TYR A 203 -4.89 -14.33 1.76
CA TYR A 203 -3.92 -15.39 1.47
C TYR A 203 -2.83 -15.50 2.52
N ASN A 204 -2.25 -16.68 2.60
CA ASN A 204 -1.07 -16.99 3.39
C ASN A 204 -0.05 -17.76 2.54
N ARG A 205 1.10 -18.11 3.10
CA ARG A 205 2.20 -18.75 2.39
C ARG A 205 1.84 -20.08 1.70
N ASN A 206 0.80 -20.79 2.18
CA ASN A 206 0.36 -22.01 1.52
C ASN A 206 -0.18 -21.74 0.13
N HIS A 207 -0.88 -20.63 -0.08
CA HIS A 207 -1.42 -20.24 -1.38
C HIS A 207 -0.32 -19.96 -2.41
N MET A 208 0.87 -19.58 -1.96
CA MET A 208 2.02 -19.33 -2.81
C MET A 208 2.83 -20.61 -3.10
N LEU A 209 2.91 -21.55 -2.15
CA LEU A 209 3.89 -22.63 -2.16
C LEU A 209 3.29 -24.03 -2.32
N VAL A 210 2.03 -24.27 -1.90
CA VAL A 210 1.44 -25.61 -1.91
C VAL A 210 0.87 -25.95 -3.29
N GLY A 211 1.26 -27.09 -3.81
CA GLY A 211 0.81 -27.56 -5.15
C GLY A 211 1.58 -26.93 -6.30
N GLY A 212 2.72 -26.32 -6.03
CA GLY A 212 3.59 -25.65 -6.99
C GLY A 212 3.78 -24.17 -6.65
N ILE A 213 4.87 -23.59 -7.15
CA ILE A 213 5.18 -22.17 -6.94
C ILE A 213 4.23 -21.33 -7.79
N ARG A 214 3.57 -20.37 -7.15
CA ARG A 214 2.66 -19.42 -7.82
C ARG A 214 3.27 -18.01 -7.80
N PRO A 215 3.99 -17.60 -8.86
CA PRO A 215 4.75 -16.36 -8.87
C PRO A 215 3.87 -15.10 -8.69
N HIS A 216 2.62 -15.13 -9.14
CA HIS A 216 1.70 -13.99 -9.04
C HIS A 216 1.19 -13.73 -7.61
N PHE A 217 1.45 -14.65 -6.66
CA PHE A 217 1.23 -14.46 -5.22
C PHE A 217 2.48 -13.96 -4.48
N TYR A 218 3.65 -13.95 -5.15
CA TYR A 218 4.89 -13.51 -4.53
C TYR A 218 4.93 -11.99 -4.40
N CYS A 219 5.04 -11.52 -3.16
CA CYS A 219 5.16 -10.12 -2.76
C CYS A 219 6.19 -9.96 -1.64
N LEU A 220 6.62 -8.76 -1.38
CA LEU A 220 7.42 -8.40 -0.19
C LEU A 220 6.77 -7.18 0.49
N PRO A 221 6.47 -7.30 1.81
CA PRO A 221 6.74 -8.45 2.69
C PRO A 221 5.99 -9.70 2.24
N ILE A 222 6.65 -10.86 2.42
CA ILE A 222 6.13 -12.14 1.94
C ILE A 222 4.87 -12.57 2.71
N LEU A 223 3.95 -13.29 2.06
CA LEU A 223 2.81 -13.93 2.71
C LEU A 223 3.26 -14.83 3.87
N LYS A 224 2.70 -14.64 5.06
CA LYS A 224 3.10 -15.31 6.29
C LYS A 224 2.27 -16.57 6.56
N ARG A 225 2.39 -17.14 7.78
CA ARG A 225 1.56 -18.26 8.27
C ARG A 225 0.09 -17.83 8.40
N ASN A 226 -0.80 -18.81 8.41
CA ASN A 226 -2.24 -18.56 8.65
C ASN A 226 -2.50 -17.85 9.99
N THR A 227 -1.75 -18.13 11.05
CA THR A 227 -1.88 -17.46 12.34
C THR A 227 -1.68 -15.95 12.26
N HIS A 228 -0.75 -15.49 11.42
CA HIS A 228 -0.54 -14.07 11.15
C HIS A 228 -1.67 -13.50 10.28
N GLN A 229 -2.11 -14.22 9.24
CA GLN A 229 -3.25 -13.83 8.41
C GLN A 229 -4.51 -13.62 9.25
N GLU A 230 -4.81 -14.53 10.19
CA GLU A 230 -5.94 -14.41 11.11
C GLU A 230 -5.84 -13.12 11.96
N ALA A 231 -4.65 -12.83 12.50
CA ALA A 231 -4.42 -11.61 13.27
C ALA A 231 -4.64 -10.32 12.44
N LEU A 232 -4.24 -10.33 11.15
CA LEU A 232 -4.50 -9.21 10.24
C LEU A 232 -5.99 -9.04 9.94
N LEU A 233 -6.70 -10.14 9.70
CA LEU A 233 -8.15 -10.12 9.50
C LEU A 233 -8.87 -9.55 10.72
N ASP A 234 -8.50 -9.99 11.92
CA ASP A 234 -9.06 -9.48 13.16
C ASP A 234 -8.75 -7.99 13.35
N ALA A 235 -7.53 -7.54 13.05
CA ALA A 235 -7.14 -6.15 13.12
C ALA A 235 -7.93 -5.25 12.13
N ALA A 236 -8.00 -5.64 10.86
CA ALA A 236 -8.70 -4.89 9.82
C ALA A 236 -10.20 -4.75 10.12
N THR A 237 -10.82 -5.80 10.66
CA THR A 237 -12.26 -5.86 10.97
C THR A 237 -12.63 -5.42 12.38
N SER A 238 -11.65 -5.03 13.22
CA SER A 238 -11.86 -4.62 14.61
C SER A 238 -12.64 -3.30 14.75
N GLY A 239 -12.62 -2.45 13.73
CA GLY A 239 -13.11 -1.07 13.81
C GLY A 239 -12.12 -0.09 14.43
N SER A 240 -10.89 -0.52 14.73
CA SER A 240 -9.82 0.37 15.21
C SER A 240 -9.44 1.39 14.15
N ALA A 241 -9.32 2.66 14.55
CA ALA A 241 -8.91 3.74 13.65
C ALA A 241 -7.43 3.70 13.23
N LYS A 242 -6.64 2.79 13.82
CA LYS A 242 -5.21 2.65 13.53
C LYS A 242 -4.91 1.83 12.27
N PHE A 243 -5.87 1.05 11.79
CA PHE A 243 -5.71 0.22 10.59
C PHE A 243 -6.55 0.78 9.46
N PHE A 244 -5.97 0.86 8.27
CA PHE A 244 -6.64 1.36 7.08
C PHE A 244 -6.13 0.71 5.80
N LEU A 245 -6.87 0.91 4.73
CA LEU A 245 -6.62 0.31 3.42
C LEU A 245 -5.31 0.86 2.81
N GLY A 246 -4.45 -0.05 2.36
CA GLY A 246 -3.36 0.23 1.45
C GLY A 246 -3.18 -0.99 0.58
N THR A 247 -3.41 -0.86 -0.73
CA THR A 247 -3.47 -2.03 -1.60
C THR A 247 -2.13 -2.70 -1.79
N ASP A 248 -1.05 -1.92 -1.76
CA ASP A 248 0.26 -2.34 -2.26
C ASP A 248 0.13 -3.04 -3.63
N SER A 249 -0.80 -2.52 -4.46
CA SER A 249 -0.89 -2.98 -5.83
C SER A 249 0.40 -2.65 -6.55
N ALA A 250 1.18 -3.68 -6.88
CA ALA A 250 2.55 -3.55 -7.37
C ALA A 250 2.74 -4.38 -8.65
N PRO A 251 2.29 -3.85 -9.81
CA PRO A 251 2.33 -4.59 -11.06
C PRO A 251 3.76 -4.82 -11.56
N HIS A 252 3.95 -6.01 -12.10
CA HIS A 252 5.10 -6.39 -12.92
C HIS A 252 4.61 -7.15 -14.14
N ALA A 253 5.27 -6.98 -15.27
CA ALA A 253 4.96 -7.73 -16.49
C ALA A 253 5.03 -9.24 -16.22
N GLN A 254 4.18 -10.01 -16.87
CA GLN A 254 4.07 -11.46 -16.72
C GLN A 254 5.44 -12.14 -16.81
N HIS A 255 6.21 -11.84 -17.86
CA HIS A 255 7.52 -12.46 -18.08
C HIS A 255 8.53 -12.18 -16.93
N ALA A 256 8.41 -11.03 -16.25
CA ALA A 256 9.28 -10.68 -15.12
C ALA A 256 8.88 -11.42 -13.84
N LYS A 257 7.58 -11.69 -13.66
CA LYS A 257 7.07 -12.50 -12.54
C LYS A 257 7.39 -13.98 -12.73
N GLU A 258 7.35 -14.48 -13.96
CA GLU A 258 7.55 -15.89 -14.31
C GLU A 258 9.03 -16.22 -14.64
N ALA A 259 9.95 -15.29 -14.37
CA ALA A 259 11.38 -15.49 -14.47
C ALA A 259 11.98 -16.02 -13.16
N ALA A 260 13.23 -16.45 -13.19
CA ALA A 260 13.97 -16.94 -11.99
C ALA A 260 14.04 -15.89 -10.86
N CYS A 261 14.10 -14.61 -11.19
CA CYS A 261 14.06 -13.50 -10.22
C CYS A 261 12.67 -13.36 -9.56
N GLY A 262 11.56 -13.61 -10.31
CA GLY A 262 10.21 -13.68 -9.77
C GLY A 262 9.65 -12.36 -9.23
N CYS A 263 10.07 -11.20 -9.69
CA CYS A 263 9.74 -9.85 -9.17
C CYS A 263 8.62 -9.79 -8.12
N ALA A 264 8.90 -9.22 -6.94
CA ALA A 264 7.93 -9.17 -5.84
C ALA A 264 6.86 -8.09 -6.09
N GLY A 265 5.59 -8.47 -5.98
CA GLY A 265 4.44 -7.57 -6.10
C GLY A 265 3.20 -8.28 -6.65
N CYS A 266 2.03 -7.99 -6.05
CA CYS A 266 0.73 -8.46 -6.51
C CYS A 266 -0.01 -7.32 -7.21
N TYR A 267 -0.71 -7.58 -8.29
CA TYR A 267 -1.55 -6.58 -8.95
C TYR A 267 -3.01 -6.73 -8.52
N THR A 268 -3.50 -5.79 -7.74
CA THR A 268 -4.83 -5.85 -7.10
C THR A 268 -5.74 -4.67 -7.43
N ALA A 269 -5.22 -3.55 -7.95
CA ALA A 269 -5.98 -2.31 -8.14
C ALA A 269 -7.25 -2.49 -9.00
N TYR A 270 -7.24 -3.40 -9.97
CA TYR A 270 -8.36 -3.68 -10.86
C TYR A 270 -9.65 -4.13 -10.13
N ALA A 271 -9.53 -4.72 -8.94
CA ALA A 271 -10.65 -5.24 -8.14
C ALA A 271 -10.37 -5.13 -6.63
N ALA A 272 -9.66 -4.09 -6.21
CA ALA A 272 -9.17 -4.00 -4.84
C ALA A 272 -10.31 -3.98 -3.81
N ILE A 273 -11.29 -3.10 -3.98
CA ILE A 273 -12.38 -2.96 -2.99
C ILE A 273 -13.28 -4.19 -2.93
N GLU A 274 -13.44 -4.89 -4.05
CA GLU A 274 -14.16 -6.16 -4.12
C GLU A 274 -13.45 -7.24 -3.29
N MET A 275 -12.11 -7.31 -3.36
CA MET A 275 -11.31 -8.24 -2.55
C MET A 275 -11.36 -7.90 -1.06
N TYR A 276 -11.32 -6.61 -0.69
CA TYR A 276 -11.51 -6.20 0.71
C TYR A 276 -12.93 -6.54 1.20
N ALA A 277 -13.96 -6.36 0.38
CA ALA A 277 -15.31 -6.75 0.74
C ALA A 277 -15.42 -8.27 1.02
N GLU A 278 -14.75 -9.11 0.23
CA GLU A 278 -14.67 -10.55 0.50
C GLU A 278 -13.97 -10.87 1.83
N ALA A 279 -12.87 -10.18 2.13
CA ALA A 279 -12.14 -10.38 3.39
C ALA A 279 -12.97 -9.98 4.61
N PHE A 280 -13.67 -8.85 4.54
CA PHE A 280 -14.55 -8.38 5.62
C PHE A 280 -15.80 -9.24 5.77
N GLU A 281 -16.34 -9.76 4.67
CA GLU A 281 -17.45 -10.71 4.68
C GLU A 281 -17.11 -12.00 5.41
N GLN A 282 -15.91 -12.54 5.27
CA GLN A 282 -15.44 -13.73 5.98
C GLN A 282 -15.51 -13.59 7.51
N ARG A 283 -15.48 -12.34 8.02
CA ARG A 283 -15.58 -12.00 9.43
C ARG A 283 -16.97 -11.48 9.83
N ASN A 284 -17.94 -11.47 8.92
CA ASN A 284 -19.24 -10.83 9.11
C ASN A 284 -19.14 -9.35 9.53
N ALA A 285 -18.15 -8.63 9.01
CA ALA A 285 -17.77 -7.27 9.40
C ALA A 285 -17.87 -6.27 8.24
N LEU A 286 -18.75 -6.49 7.26
CA LEU A 286 -18.95 -5.56 6.13
C LEU A 286 -19.33 -4.15 6.60
N ASP A 287 -19.98 -4.01 7.75
CA ASP A 287 -20.30 -2.74 8.40
C ASP A 287 -19.06 -1.93 8.84
N LYS A 288 -17.90 -2.56 8.95
CA LYS A 288 -16.61 -1.92 9.28
C LYS A 288 -15.80 -1.50 8.06
N LEU A 289 -16.17 -1.95 6.86
CA LEU A 289 -15.38 -1.70 5.65
C LEU A 289 -15.29 -0.20 5.32
N GLU A 290 -16.38 0.58 5.48
CA GLU A 290 -16.34 2.03 5.22
C GLU A 290 -15.34 2.74 6.15
N ALA A 291 -15.30 2.39 7.43
CA ALA A 291 -14.33 2.97 8.37
C ALA A 291 -12.89 2.67 7.94
N PHE A 292 -12.58 1.41 7.62
CA PHE A 292 -11.27 0.95 7.21
C PHE A 292 -10.82 1.54 5.87
N ALA A 293 -11.70 1.57 4.87
CA ALA A 293 -11.34 1.96 3.52
C ALA A 293 -11.44 3.49 3.26
N SER A 294 -12.37 4.18 3.94
CA SER A 294 -12.74 5.54 3.56
C SER A 294 -12.59 6.58 4.65
N LEU A 295 -12.49 6.21 5.93
CA LEU A 295 -12.51 7.17 7.04
C LEU A 295 -11.21 7.19 7.86
N ASN A 296 -10.62 6.03 8.15
CA ASN A 296 -9.47 5.94 9.05
C ASN A 296 -8.22 6.60 8.45
N GLY A 297 -7.91 6.33 7.18
CA GLY A 297 -6.78 6.92 6.50
C GLY A 297 -6.87 8.44 6.39
N PRO A 298 -7.96 9.05 5.86
CA PRO A 298 -8.09 10.50 5.86
C PRO A 298 -7.92 11.12 7.25
N ARG A 299 -8.53 10.54 8.28
CA ARG A 299 -8.37 10.99 9.68
C ARG A 299 -6.90 10.97 10.11
N PHE A 300 -6.19 9.89 9.82
CA PHE A 300 -4.78 9.75 10.17
C PHE A 300 -3.92 10.82 9.48
N TYR A 301 -4.13 11.04 8.18
CA TYR A 301 -3.38 12.03 7.40
C TYR A 301 -3.86 13.49 7.60
N GLY A 302 -4.97 13.70 8.32
CA GLY A 302 -5.54 15.03 8.55
C GLY A 302 -6.22 15.61 7.29
N LEU A 303 -6.76 14.75 6.45
CA LEU A 303 -7.50 15.10 5.23
C LEU A 303 -9.01 14.90 5.44
N PRO A 304 -9.86 15.65 4.73
CA PRO A 304 -11.30 15.37 4.72
C PRO A 304 -11.57 14.03 4.03
N ALA A 305 -12.58 13.30 4.48
CA ALA A 305 -13.09 12.14 3.75
C ALA A 305 -13.68 12.58 2.39
N ASN A 306 -13.70 11.67 1.41
CA ASN A 306 -14.42 11.91 0.15
C ASN A 306 -15.91 12.08 0.43
N THR A 307 -16.62 12.77 -0.46
CA THR A 307 -18.05 13.06 -0.30
C THR A 307 -18.94 12.22 -1.21
N ASP A 308 -18.38 11.72 -2.31
CA ASP A 308 -19.07 10.82 -3.22
C ASP A 308 -19.05 9.38 -2.71
N ARG A 309 -19.93 8.55 -3.25
CA ARG A 309 -20.11 7.18 -2.80
C ARG A 309 -19.93 6.20 -3.94
N ILE A 310 -19.49 5.01 -3.60
CA ILE A 310 -19.46 3.85 -4.50
C ILE A 310 -20.39 2.77 -3.95
N THR A 311 -20.88 1.92 -4.85
CA THR A 311 -21.75 0.79 -4.47
C THR A 311 -21.18 -0.51 -5.01
N LEU A 312 -21.02 -1.48 -4.13
CA LEU A 312 -20.75 -2.87 -4.46
C LEU A 312 -22.06 -3.67 -4.45
N VAL A 313 -22.18 -4.60 -5.39
CA VAL A 313 -23.27 -5.57 -5.40
C VAL A 313 -22.70 -6.97 -5.24
N ARG A 314 -23.47 -7.84 -4.59
CA ARG A 314 -23.18 -9.28 -4.50
C ARG A 314 -23.57 -9.94 -5.83
N GLU A 315 -22.67 -9.89 -6.76
CA GLU A 315 -22.79 -10.47 -8.10
C GLU A 315 -21.48 -11.15 -8.44
N GLU A 316 -21.52 -12.47 -8.59
CA GLU A 316 -20.33 -13.25 -8.94
C GLU A 316 -19.90 -12.94 -10.38
N TRP A 317 -18.62 -12.64 -10.54
CA TRP A 317 -17.99 -12.42 -11.83
C TRP A 317 -16.61 -13.06 -11.86
N THR A 318 -16.08 -13.32 -13.07
CA THR A 318 -14.77 -13.92 -13.24
C THR A 318 -13.73 -12.84 -13.50
N ALA A 319 -12.68 -12.83 -12.68
CA ALA A 319 -11.55 -11.93 -12.89
C ALA A 319 -10.86 -12.20 -14.24
N PRO A 320 -10.40 -11.18 -14.97
CA PRO A 320 -9.66 -11.38 -16.20
C PRO A 320 -8.41 -12.24 -15.96
N THR A 321 -8.06 -13.08 -16.92
CA THR A 321 -6.86 -13.93 -16.85
C THR A 321 -5.58 -13.13 -17.03
N SER A 322 -5.66 -11.98 -17.68
CA SER A 322 -4.58 -11.02 -17.90
C SER A 322 -5.16 -9.63 -18.17
N LEU A 323 -4.33 -8.60 -17.95
CA LEU A 323 -4.68 -7.21 -18.21
C LEU A 323 -3.57 -6.52 -19.02
N PRO A 324 -3.89 -5.47 -19.81
CA PRO A 324 -2.88 -4.66 -20.48
C PRO A 324 -1.93 -3.99 -19.48
N PHE A 325 -0.65 -3.91 -19.85
CA PHE A 325 0.39 -3.22 -19.08
C PHE A 325 1.36 -2.50 -20.02
N GLY A 326 0.92 -1.38 -20.57
CA GLY A 326 1.55 -0.76 -21.74
C GLY A 326 1.47 -1.70 -22.95
N GLU A 327 2.60 -2.00 -23.54
CA GLU A 327 2.73 -3.00 -24.63
C GLU A 327 2.87 -4.45 -24.10
N LEU A 328 2.92 -4.61 -22.78
CA LEU A 328 3.10 -5.89 -22.11
C LEU A 328 1.77 -6.35 -21.47
N THR A 329 1.84 -7.45 -20.75
CA THR A 329 0.72 -8.04 -20.03
C THR A 329 1.08 -8.19 -18.56
N VAL A 330 0.11 -7.88 -17.67
CA VAL A 330 0.16 -8.22 -16.25
C VAL A 330 -0.87 -9.29 -15.93
N ILE A 331 -0.49 -10.25 -15.10
CA ILE A 331 -1.44 -11.24 -14.54
C ILE A 331 -1.92 -10.69 -13.20
N PRO A 332 -3.21 -10.35 -13.07
CA PRO A 332 -3.74 -9.83 -11.82
C PRO A 332 -3.85 -10.93 -10.76
N LEU A 333 -3.86 -10.53 -9.50
CA LEU A 333 -4.21 -11.46 -8.43
C LEU A 333 -5.63 -11.99 -8.67
N ARG A 334 -5.88 -13.29 -8.43
CA ARG A 334 -7.14 -13.96 -8.74
C ARG A 334 -7.46 -14.11 -10.25
N ALA A 335 -6.47 -14.06 -11.13
CA ALA A 335 -6.64 -14.24 -12.57
C ALA A 335 -7.46 -15.51 -12.89
N GLY A 336 -8.59 -15.36 -13.59
CA GLY A 336 -9.49 -16.44 -13.95
C GLY A 336 -10.34 -17.02 -12.80
N GLU A 337 -10.19 -16.51 -11.58
CA GLU A 337 -11.00 -16.93 -10.43
C GLU A 337 -12.28 -16.09 -10.32
N LYS A 338 -13.23 -16.59 -9.54
CA LYS A 338 -14.49 -15.90 -9.25
C LYS A 338 -14.35 -14.95 -8.06
N LEU A 339 -14.85 -13.73 -8.23
CA LEU A 339 -15.06 -12.73 -7.19
C LEU A 339 -16.56 -12.63 -6.90
N ARG A 340 -16.92 -12.49 -5.62
CA ARG A 340 -18.32 -12.49 -5.15
C ARG A 340 -18.95 -11.11 -5.14
N TRP A 341 -18.14 -10.07 -5.10
CA TRP A 341 -18.56 -8.67 -5.08
C TRP A 341 -18.12 -7.99 -6.37
N ARG A 342 -18.94 -7.06 -6.86
CA ARG A 342 -18.67 -6.26 -8.05
C ARG A 342 -18.95 -4.80 -7.78
N LEU A 343 -18.00 -3.94 -8.09
CA LEU A 343 -18.22 -2.50 -8.08
C LEU A 343 -19.18 -2.12 -9.23
N LEU A 344 -20.26 -1.43 -8.89
CA LEU A 344 -21.13 -0.85 -9.92
C LEU A 344 -20.42 0.33 -10.57
N GLU A 345 -20.29 0.30 -11.88
CA GLU A 345 -19.85 1.44 -12.65
C GLU A 345 -20.98 2.49 -12.66
N GLU A 346 -20.67 3.71 -12.22
CA GLU A 346 -21.56 4.83 -12.43
C GLU A 346 -21.58 5.12 -13.94
N HIS A 347 -22.71 4.86 -14.58
CA HIS A 347 -22.91 5.33 -15.94
C HIS A 347 -22.93 6.86 -15.90
N ALA A 348 -21.88 7.48 -16.49
CA ALA A 348 -21.75 8.92 -16.65
C ALA A 348 -22.86 9.51 -17.53
#